data_3202e4bafd62869860ee3787ab980461
#
_entry.id   3202e4bafd62869860ee3787ab980461
#
_cell.length_a   1.000
_cell.length_b   1.000
_cell.length_c   1.000
_cell.angle_alpha   90.00
_cell.angle_beta   90.00
_cell.angle_gamma   90.00
#
_symmetry.space_group_name_H-M   'P 1'
#
loop_
_entity.id
_entity.type
_entity.pdbx_description
1 polymer ?
#
loop_
_entity_poly.entity_id
_entity_poly.type
_entity_poly.pdbx_seq_one_letter_code
_entity_poly.pdbx_strand_id
1 'polypeptide(L)'
;MTEATTIPSVTLSNGVVMPAIGFGVFQIPDDAMDATVRHALAAGYRAFDTAPMYGNERSLGRPLTDSGVPRQELFVTTKVSNEDQGYQSTRDAVEKSVARLGLDYVDLCLIHWPAPARGTYLDTWRALEALHARGLGPAVGGSNFQPD
;
A
#
# COMPACT_ATOMS: atom_id res chain seq x y z
N MET A 1 13.28 22.27 23.02
CA MET A 1 13.03 21.86 21.61
C MET A 1 13.09 20.35 21.58
N THR A 2 11.98 19.70 21.38
CA THR A 2 11.94 18.27 21.12
C THR A 2 12.51 18.04 19.72
N GLU A 3 13.65 17.38 19.62
CA GLU A 3 14.15 16.90 18.33
C GLU A 3 13.05 16.06 17.67
N ALA A 4 12.66 16.44 16.47
CA ALA A 4 11.74 15.63 15.68
C ALA A 4 12.39 14.26 15.50
N THR A 5 11.83 13.23 16.08
CA THR A 5 12.31 11.86 15.92
C THR A 5 12.17 11.49 14.43
N THR A 6 13.27 11.51 13.72
CA THR A 6 13.28 11.13 12.30
C THR A 6 13.11 9.62 12.21
N ILE A 7 12.01 9.17 11.61
CA ILE A 7 11.82 7.75 11.33
C ILE A 7 12.89 7.31 10.34
N PRO A 8 13.69 6.26 10.64
CA PRO A 8 14.67 5.75 9.71
C PRO A 8 14.00 5.21 8.44
N SER A 9 14.71 5.16 7.35
CA SER A 9 14.22 4.63 6.08
C SER A 9 15.14 3.55 5.53
N VAL A 10 14.60 2.74 4.64
CA VAL A 10 15.32 1.73 3.85
C VAL A 10 15.17 2.07 2.38
N THR A 11 16.20 1.75 1.60
CA THR A 11 16.14 1.90 0.14
C THR A 11 15.85 0.53 -0.47
N LEU A 12 14.75 0.46 -1.24
CA LEU A 12 14.38 -0.76 -1.96
C LEU A 12 15.33 -0.98 -3.15
N SER A 13 15.31 -2.19 -3.72
CA SER A 13 16.21 -2.58 -4.82
C SER A 13 16.12 -1.69 -6.06
N ASN A 14 15.01 -1.03 -6.27
CA ASN A 14 14.78 -0.08 -7.36
C ASN A 14 15.07 1.38 -7.01
N GLY A 15 15.64 1.66 -5.83
CA GLY A 15 15.98 3.00 -5.37
C GLY A 15 14.85 3.75 -4.66
N VAL A 16 13.65 3.18 -4.57
CA VAL A 16 12.54 3.79 -3.81
C VAL A 16 12.86 3.78 -2.32
N VAL A 17 12.71 4.93 -1.67
CA VAL A 17 12.95 5.09 -0.23
C VAL A 17 11.64 4.83 0.52
N MET A 18 11.68 3.92 1.46
CA MET A 18 10.54 3.49 2.28
C MET A 18 10.82 3.74 3.76
N PRO A 19 9.89 4.36 4.52
CA PRO A 19 10.03 4.43 5.99
C PRO A 19 10.18 3.03 6.59
N ALA A 20 11.15 2.87 7.50
CA ALA A 20 11.43 1.57 8.14
C ALA A 20 10.33 1.16 9.13
N ILE A 21 9.50 2.09 9.57
CA ILE A 21 8.36 1.85 10.46
C ILE A 21 7.10 2.36 9.76
N GLY A 22 6.11 1.48 9.64
CA GLY A 22 4.81 1.79 9.05
C GLY A 22 3.66 1.49 10.01
N PHE A 23 2.51 2.06 9.72
CA PHE A 23 1.27 1.88 10.46
C PHE A 23 0.32 0.97 9.68
N GLY A 24 0.05 -0.24 10.18
CA GLY A 24 -0.91 -1.17 9.58
C GLY A 24 -2.33 -0.88 10.08
N VAL A 25 -3.29 -0.90 9.17
CA VAL A 25 -4.69 -0.59 9.49
C VAL A 25 -5.61 -1.81 9.47
N PHE A 26 -5.06 -3.02 9.46
CA PHE A 26 -5.86 -4.24 9.56
C PHE A 26 -6.76 -4.21 10.81
N GLN A 27 -8.04 -4.54 10.64
CA GLN A 27 -9.06 -4.56 11.69
C GLN A 27 -9.39 -3.19 12.34
N ILE A 28 -8.92 -2.08 11.79
CA ILE A 28 -9.39 -0.77 12.22
C ILE A 28 -10.74 -0.50 11.56
N PRO A 29 -11.81 -0.30 12.33
CA PRO A 29 -13.14 -0.02 11.77
C PRO A 29 -13.20 1.37 11.15
N ASP A 30 -14.11 1.55 10.18
CA ASP A 30 -14.22 2.78 9.41
C ASP A 30 -14.48 4.03 10.27
N ASP A 31 -15.27 3.89 11.31
CA ASP A 31 -15.60 4.99 12.23
C ASP A 31 -14.43 5.43 13.13
N ALA A 32 -13.46 4.56 13.37
CA ALA A 32 -12.24 4.86 14.11
C ALA A 32 -11.07 5.32 13.22
N MET A 33 -11.15 5.11 11.90
CA MET A 33 -10.02 5.31 10.99
C MET A 33 -9.53 6.75 10.97
N ASP A 34 -10.41 7.74 10.87
CA ASP A 34 -10.02 9.16 10.79
C ASP A 34 -9.19 9.58 12.02
N ALA A 35 -9.68 9.29 13.21
CA ALA A 35 -8.97 9.62 14.45
C ALA A 35 -7.64 8.87 14.56
N THR A 36 -7.62 7.59 14.18
CA THR A 36 -6.41 6.75 14.21
C THR A 36 -5.34 7.30 13.29
N VAL A 37 -5.68 7.63 12.04
CA VAL A 37 -4.73 8.18 11.06
C VAL A 37 -4.19 9.53 11.51
N ARG A 38 -5.05 10.41 12.03
CA ARG A 38 -4.62 11.72 12.57
C ARG A 38 -3.60 11.56 13.71
N HIS A 39 -3.85 10.64 14.64
CA HIS A 39 -2.92 10.35 15.73
C HIS A 39 -1.61 9.76 15.22
N ALA A 40 -1.66 8.83 14.25
CA ALA A 40 -0.46 8.26 13.66
C ALA A 40 0.39 9.32 12.95
N LEU A 41 -0.24 10.20 12.16
CA LEU A 41 0.45 11.33 11.50
C LEU A 41 1.07 12.29 12.52
N ALA A 42 0.34 12.61 13.59
CA ALA A 42 0.83 13.48 14.68
C ALA A 42 2.01 12.84 15.43
N ALA A 43 2.02 11.52 15.56
CA ALA A 43 3.14 10.75 16.13
C ALA A 43 4.34 10.62 15.18
N GLY A 44 4.24 11.11 13.94
CA GLY A 44 5.31 11.10 12.96
C GLY A 44 5.26 9.97 11.93
N TYR A 45 4.28 9.06 11.99
CA TYR A 45 4.12 8.04 10.94
C TYR A 45 3.88 8.69 9.58
N ARG A 46 4.49 8.12 8.55
CA ARG A 46 4.32 8.53 7.15
C ARG A 46 4.03 7.35 6.23
N ALA A 47 4.25 6.11 6.68
CA ALA A 47 3.92 4.89 5.95
C ALA A 47 2.65 4.24 6.52
N PHE A 48 1.72 3.89 5.62
CA PHE A 48 0.44 3.26 5.95
C PHE A 48 0.22 2.03 5.07
N ASP A 49 -0.17 0.92 5.69
CA ASP A 49 -0.37 -0.37 5.03
C ASP A 49 -1.83 -0.79 5.13
N THR A 50 -2.43 -1.07 3.98
CA THR A 50 -3.79 -1.58 3.85
C THR A 50 -3.86 -2.72 2.83
N ALA A 51 -5.05 -3.21 2.56
CA ALA A 51 -5.36 -4.18 1.51
C ALA A 51 -6.86 -4.14 1.17
N PRO A 52 -7.27 -4.53 -0.04
CA PRO A 52 -8.70 -4.66 -0.39
C PRO A 52 -9.45 -5.58 0.56
N MET A 53 -8.82 -6.68 1.00
CA MET A 53 -9.37 -7.65 1.94
C MET A 53 -9.75 -7.02 3.30
N TYR A 54 -9.10 -5.91 3.69
CA TYR A 54 -9.41 -5.25 4.96
C TYR A 54 -10.72 -4.46 4.91
N GLY A 55 -11.22 -4.16 3.71
CA GLY A 55 -12.47 -3.42 3.51
C GLY A 55 -12.40 -1.94 3.88
N ASN A 56 -11.22 -1.41 4.18
CA ASN A 56 -11.05 -0.07 4.75
C ASN A 56 -10.17 0.89 3.92
N GLU A 57 -9.89 0.57 2.65
CA GLU A 57 -9.08 1.45 1.79
C GLU A 57 -9.70 2.85 1.65
N ARG A 58 -11.02 2.94 1.50
CA ARG A 58 -11.74 4.22 1.37
C ARG A 58 -11.64 5.07 2.65
N SER A 59 -11.83 4.46 3.80
CA SER A 59 -11.74 5.15 5.08
C SER A 59 -10.32 5.55 5.46
N LEU A 60 -9.30 4.81 4.99
CA LEU A 60 -7.90 5.20 5.12
C LEU A 60 -7.54 6.37 4.18
N GLY A 61 -7.97 6.33 2.94
CA GLY A 61 -7.58 7.33 1.93
C GLY A 61 -8.03 8.74 2.30
N ARG A 62 -9.24 8.90 2.80
CA ARG A 62 -9.82 10.20 3.14
C ARG A 62 -8.98 10.99 4.17
N PRO A 63 -8.67 10.49 5.36
CA PRO A 63 -7.87 11.25 6.32
C PRO A 63 -6.44 11.49 5.84
N LEU A 64 -5.88 10.64 4.98
CA LEU A 64 -4.56 10.91 4.37
C LEU A 64 -4.62 12.10 3.41
N THR A 65 -5.63 12.16 2.54
CA THR A 65 -5.80 13.28 1.60
C THR A 65 -6.16 14.59 2.29
N ASP A 66 -6.95 14.51 3.37
CA ASP A 66 -7.40 15.68 4.14
C ASP A 66 -6.35 16.19 5.15
N SER A 67 -5.26 15.44 5.36
CA SER A 67 -4.26 15.74 6.41
C SER A 67 -3.44 17.00 6.15
N GLY A 68 -3.36 17.46 4.91
CA GLY A 68 -2.44 18.52 4.48
C GLY A 68 -0.99 18.08 4.35
N VAL A 69 -0.65 16.83 4.66
CA VAL A 69 0.69 16.28 4.42
C VAL A 69 0.87 16.09 2.90
N PRO A 70 1.95 16.61 2.30
CA PRO A 70 2.20 16.43 0.87
C PRO A 70 2.22 14.94 0.49
N ARG A 71 1.58 14.57 -0.62
CA ARG A 71 1.47 13.17 -1.05
C ARG A 71 2.81 12.46 -1.14
N GLN A 72 3.85 13.15 -1.59
CA GLN A 72 5.21 12.61 -1.71
C GLN A 72 5.90 12.33 -0.37
N GLU A 73 5.37 12.83 0.73
CA GLU A 73 5.84 12.52 2.08
C GLU A 73 5.12 11.31 2.69
N LEU A 74 4.06 10.83 2.05
CA LEU A 74 3.33 9.64 2.46
C LEU A 74 3.78 8.43 1.66
N PHE A 75 3.87 7.29 2.32
CA PHE A 75 4.15 5.99 1.71
C PHE A 75 2.96 5.07 1.96
N VAL A 76 2.20 4.78 0.92
CA VAL A 76 0.97 3.99 1.02
C VAL A 76 1.16 2.64 0.32
N THR A 77 0.93 1.57 1.07
CA THR A 77 0.99 0.19 0.59
C THR A 77 -0.41 -0.41 0.51
N THR A 78 -0.72 -1.03 -0.61
CA THR A 78 -1.87 -1.93 -0.74
C THR A 78 -1.46 -3.26 -1.35
N LYS A 79 -2.40 -4.17 -1.55
CA LYS A 79 -2.11 -5.55 -1.94
C LYS A 79 -3.11 -6.06 -2.97
N VAL A 80 -2.73 -7.11 -3.69
CA VAL A 80 -3.61 -7.86 -4.59
C VAL A 80 -4.14 -9.07 -3.83
N SER A 81 -5.46 -9.14 -3.68
CA SER A 81 -6.14 -10.28 -3.03
C SER A 81 -6.04 -11.55 -3.89
N ASN A 82 -6.19 -12.71 -3.26
CA ASN A 82 -6.10 -14.00 -3.95
C ASN A 82 -7.11 -14.12 -5.11
N GLU A 83 -8.32 -13.60 -4.91
CA GLU A 83 -9.39 -13.62 -5.91
C GLU A 83 -9.10 -12.74 -7.13
N ASP A 84 -8.25 -11.73 -6.96
CA ASP A 84 -7.90 -10.76 -8.00
C ASP A 84 -6.60 -11.12 -8.74
N GLN A 85 -5.98 -12.25 -8.41
CA GLN A 85 -4.79 -12.72 -9.12
C GLN A 85 -5.09 -13.06 -10.59
N GLY A 86 -4.09 -12.82 -11.44
CA GLY A 86 -4.17 -12.94 -12.90
C GLY A 86 -3.77 -11.63 -13.55
N TYR A 87 -3.54 -11.60 -14.85
CA TYR A 87 -3.01 -10.40 -15.50
C TYR A 87 -4.03 -9.26 -15.54
N GLN A 88 -5.21 -9.47 -16.15
CA GLN A 88 -6.21 -8.41 -16.29
C GLN A 88 -6.91 -8.12 -14.96
N SER A 89 -7.28 -9.15 -14.20
CA SER A 89 -7.94 -9.01 -12.90
C SER A 89 -7.09 -8.21 -11.90
N THR A 90 -5.78 -8.43 -11.89
CA THR A 90 -4.85 -7.66 -11.05
C THR A 90 -4.82 -6.18 -11.45
N ARG A 91 -4.76 -5.88 -12.74
CA ARG A 91 -4.77 -4.49 -13.22
C ARG A 91 -6.05 -3.77 -12.80
N ASP A 92 -7.19 -4.39 -13.00
CA ASP A 92 -8.49 -3.83 -12.62
C ASP A 92 -8.60 -3.66 -11.11
N ALA A 93 -8.08 -4.61 -10.32
CA ALA A 93 -8.10 -4.56 -8.87
C ALA A 93 -7.23 -3.42 -8.31
N VAL A 94 -6.03 -3.22 -8.84
CA VAL A 94 -5.14 -2.13 -8.41
C VAL A 94 -5.72 -0.76 -8.77
N GLU A 95 -6.27 -0.60 -9.97
CA GLU A 95 -6.95 0.64 -10.36
C GLU A 95 -8.13 0.95 -9.42
N LYS A 96 -8.91 -0.06 -9.03
CA LYS A 96 -9.98 0.07 -8.04
C LYS A 96 -9.47 0.44 -6.65
N SER A 97 -8.34 -0.13 -6.21
CA SER A 97 -7.72 0.21 -4.92
C SER A 97 -7.26 1.66 -4.89
N VAL A 98 -6.57 2.12 -5.93
CA VAL A 98 -6.14 3.52 -6.08
C VAL A 98 -7.35 4.46 -6.03
N ALA A 99 -8.43 4.12 -6.74
CA ALA A 99 -9.68 4.90 -6.73
C ALA A 99 -10.35 4.92 -5.34
N ARG A 100 -10.41 3.77 -4.63
CA ARG A 100 -10.96 3.72 -3.26
C ARG A 100 -10.15 4.56 -2.28
N LEU A 101 -8.82 4.53 -2.40
CA LEU A 101 -7.92 5.36 -1.60
C LEU A 101 -8.03 6.85 -1.95
N GLY A 102 -8.59 7.20 -3.11
CA GLY A 102 -8.66 8.59 -3.58
C GLY A 102 -7.28 9.18 -3.90
N LEU A 103 -6.36 8.33 -4.34
CA LEU A 103 -4.99 8.67 -4.69
C LEU A 103 -4.75 8.51 -6.20
N ASP A 104 -3.68 9.11 -6.71
CA ASP A 104 -3.25 8.92 -8.10
C ASP A 104 -2.38 7.68 -8.27
N TYR A 105 -1.71 7.26 -7.20
CA TYR A 105 -0.85 6.08 -7.15
C TYR A 105 -0.70 5.57 -5.71
N VAL A 106 -0.24 4.32 -5.57
CA VAL A 106 0.27 3.77 -4.31
C VAL A 106 1.79 3.62 -4.39
N ASP A 107 2.49 3.72 -3.26
CA ASP A 107 3.95 3.65 -3.24
C ASP A 107 4.47 2.22 -3.38
N LEU A 108 3.72 1.26 -2.85
CA LEU A 108 4.03 -0.15 -2.93
C LEU A 108 2.75 -0.97 -3.15
N CYS A 109 2.79 -1.88 -4.12
CA CYS A 109 1.75 -2.87 -4.31
C CYS A 109 2.31 -4.28 -4.17
N LEU A 110 1.73 -5.07 -3.26
CA LEU A 110 2.19 -6.43 -2.96
C LEU A 110 1.20 -7.48 -3.47
N ILE A 111 1.70 -8.61 -3.95
CA ILE A 111 0.89 -9.84 -4.00
C ILE A 111 0.68 -10.27 -2.55
N HIS A 112 -0.56 -10.30 -2.07
CA HIS A 112 -0.89 -10.55 -0.66
C HIS A 112 -0.43 -11.93 -0.20
N TRP A 113 -0.71 -12.97 -1.01
CA TRP A 113 -0.31 -14.35 -0.80
C TRP A 113 0.08 -15.00 -2.13
N PRO A 114 1.03 -15.93 -2.15
CA PRO A 114 1.41 -16.62 -3.38
C PRO A 114 0.26 -17.46 -3.98
N ALA A 115 -0.59 -18.05 -3.13
CA ALA A 115 -1.69 -18.93 -3.51
C ALA A 115 -1.30 -19.92 -4.63
N PRO A 116 -0.28 -20.78 -4.44
CA PRO A 116 0.35 -21.55 -5.50
C PRO A 116 -0.62 -22.51 -6.20
N ALA A 117 -1.62 -23.01 -5.50
CA ALA A 117 -2.66 -23.88 -6.07
C ALA A 117 -3.48 -23.20 -7.18
N ARG A 118 -3.51 -21.87 -7.24
CA ARG A 118 -4.19 -21.10 -8.30
C ARG A 118 -3.34 -20.99 -9.58
N GLY A 119 -2.01 -21.11 -9.46
CA GLY A 119 -1.10 -21.01 -10.61
C GLY A 119 -1.03 -19.63 -11.25
N THR A 120 -1.48 -18.56 -10.59
CA THR A 120 -1.70 -17.24 -11.20
C THR A 120 -0.74 -16.17 -10.72
N TYR A 121 0.13 -16.43 -9.76
CA TYR A 121 1.00 -15.40 -9.17
C TYR A 121 2.03 -14.82 -10.17
N LEU A 122 2.48 -15.58 -11.16
CA LEU A 122 3.38 -15.07 -12.21
C LEU A 122 2.68 -14.07 -13.13
N ASP A 123 1.43 -14.34 -13.53
CA ASP A 123 0.65 -13.40 -14.32
C ASP A 123 0.28 -12.16 -13.52
N THR A 124 0.03 -12.33 -12.22
CA THR A 124 -0.15 -11.22 -11.28
C THR A 124 1.11 -10.36 -11.21
N TRP A 125 2.29 -10.96 -11.10
CA TRP A 125 3.56 -10.25 -11.12
C TRP A 125 3.75 -9.43 -12.40
N ARG A 126 3.52 -10.04 -13.56
CA ARG A 126 3.59 -9.34 -14.86
C ARG A 126 2.63 -8.16 -14.95
N ALA A 127 1.45 -8.29 -14.37
CA ALA A 127 0.50 -7.20 -14.28
C ALA A 127 1.01 -6.04 -13.39
N LEU A 128 1.63 -6.36 -12.26
CA LEU A 128 2.23 -5.35 -11.37
C LEU A 128 3.40 -4.62 -12.06
N GLU A 129 4.24 -5.33 -12.81
CA GLU A 129 5.30 -4.72 -13.60
C GLU A 129 4.75 -3.76 -14.66
N ALA A 130 3.67 -4.16 -15.35
CA ALA A 130 3.01 -3.30 -16.32
C ALA A 130 2.37 -2.05 -15.70
N LEU A 131 1.80 -2.17 -14.50
CA LEU A 131 1.25 -1.03 -13.74
C LEU A 131 2.35 -0.10 -13.24
N HIS A 132 3.46 -0.67 -12.78
CA HIS A 132 4.66 0.09 -12.42
C HIS A 132 5.15 0.95 -13.60
N ALA A 133 5.26 0.38 -14.78
CA ALA A 133 5.66 1.10 -16.00
C ALA A 133 4.68 2.24 -16.36
N ARG A 134 3.41 2.16 -15.94
CA ARG A 134 2.40 3.21 -16.13
C ARG A 134 2.35 4.25 -15.00
N GLY A 135 3.18 4.12 -13.97
CA GLY A 135 3.26 5.05 -12.85
C GLY A 135 2.19 4.88 -11.77
N LEU A 136 1.44 3.78 -11.75
CA LEU A 136 0.42 3.49 -10.71
C LEU A 136 1.02 2.94 -9.40
N GLY A 137 2.31 2.62 -9.39
CA GLY A 137 3.04 2.21 -8.20
C GLY A 137 4.55 2.18 -8.46
N PRO A 138 5.34 2.99 -7.77
CA PRO A 138 6.80 3.01 -7.94
C PRO A 138 7.50 1.76 -7.43
N ALA A 139 6.88 0.95 -6.58
CA ALA A 139 7.43 -0.32 -6.11
C ALA A 139 6.39 -1.43 -6.13
N VAL A 140 6.85 -2.65 -6.41
CA VAL A 140 6.05 -3.87 -6.39
C VAL A 140 6.79 -4.96 -5.63
N GLY A 141 6.06 -5.90 -5.04
CA GLY A 141 6.67 -6.97 -4.25
C GLY A 141 5.70 -8.11 -3.95
N GLY A 142 6.18 -9.08 -3.19
CA GLY A 142 5.42 -10.22 -2.70
C GLY A 142 5.32 -10.22 -1.18
N SER A 143 4.21 -10.72 -0.66
CA SER A 143 3.96 -10.92 0.76
C SER A 143 3.64 -12.40 1.00
N ASN A 144 4.12 -12.94 2.12
CA ASN A 144 3.90 -14.34 2.51
C ASN A 144 4.51 -15.38 1.54
N PHE A 145 5.48 -15.00 0.72
CA PHE A 145 6.25 -15.92 -0.09
C PHE A 145 7.35 -16.57 0.77
N GLN A 146 7.67 -17.83 0.47
CA GLN A 146 8.80 -18.53 1.06
C GLN A 146 10.06 -18.32 0.22
N PRO A 147 11.28 -18.47 0.80
CA PRO A 147 12.53 -18.20 0.09
C PRO A 147 12.89 -19.21 -1.03
N ASP A 148 12.25 -20.37 -1.08
CA ASP A 148 12.53 -21.50 -1.99
C ASP A 148 11.55 -21.65 -3.14
#